data_5d2e2db081caf7303b58c4c850499500
#
_entry.id   5d2e2db081caf7303b58c4c850499500
#
_cell.length_a   1.000
_cell.length_b   1.000
_cell.length_c   1.000
_cell.angle_alpha   90.00
_cell.angle_beta   90.00
_cell.angle_gamma   90.00
#
_symmetry.space_group_name_H-M   'P 1'
#
loop_
_entity.id
_entity.type
_entity.pdbx_description
1 polymer ?
#
loop_
_entity_poly.entity_id
_entity_poly.type
_entity_poly.pdbx_seq_one_letter_code
_entity_poly.pdbx_strand_id
1 'polypeptide(L)'
;MKLKLYLLWFIACLSLSTTAQPSLYKKYIDQYADMAVHQMKKYGIPASITLAQGLLESGAGTSRLAREGNNHFGIKCGGRWNGPYMLVTDDAPNEKFRVYKNAKESYEDHSKFLKNGRRYAFLFDLRLTDYKGWASGLKKAGYATNPRYAISLIEVIERYDLHEYDKGKHRHHKEEKHKQAKKRKERFDRPIYRCNGQYYLVVHAGDSYTSLARMLKEKEEKLREYNDALPGQYLHPGDVVYLGKKQKKAAKELKRNYHI
;
A
#
# COMPACT_ATOMS: atom_id res chain seq x y z
N MET A 1 -43.57 20.27 18.95
CA MET A 1 -42.87 19.15 18.27
C MET A 1 -41.86 19.72 17.28
N LYS A 2 -40.58 19.78 17.67
CA LYS A 2 -39.50 20.25 16.78
C LYS A 2 -38.76 19.02 16.29
N LEU A 3 -38.98 18.70 15.02
CA LEU A 3 -38.30 17.61 14.31
C LEU A 3 -36.86 18.02 14.07
N LYS A 4 -35.91 17.36 14.72
CA LYS A 4 -34.47 17.54 14.48
C LYS A 4 -34.11 16.87 13.20
N LEU A 5 -33.81 17.66 12.19
CA LEU A 5 -33.22 17.24 10.91
C LEU A 5 -31.75 16.90 11.15
N TYR A 6 -31.44 15.64 11.38
CA TYR A 6 -30.04 15.16 11.30
C TYR A 6 -29.67 15.03 9.84
N LEU A 7 -28.95 16.01 9.36
CA LEU A 7 -28.44 16.06 8.01
C LEU A 7 -27.32 15.00 7.89
N LEU A 8 -27.61 13.97 7.10
CA LEU A 8 -26.66 12.99 6.59
C LEU A 8 -25.57 13.71 5.75
N TRP A 9 -24.44 13.99 6.38
CA TRP A 9 -23.21 14.42 5.73
C TRP A 9 -22.15 13.32 5.82
N PHE A 10 -22.49 12.15 5.28
CA PHE A 10 -21.56 11.01 5.33
C PHE A 10 -21.60 10.18 4.06
N ILE A 11 -21.50 10.78 2.88
CA ILE A 11 -21.19 10.06 1.62
C ILE A 11 -20.69 11.09 0.61
N ALA A 12 -19.43 11.45 0.65
CA ALA A 12 -18.75 12.06 -0.49
C ALA A 12 -17.21 12.01 -0.38
N CYS A 13 -16.63 10.95 0.17
CA CYS A 13 -15.16 10.77 0.14
C CYS A 13 -14.73 9.36 -0.27
N LEU A 14 -15.50 8.66 -1.09
CA LEU A 14 -15.19 7.27 -1.45
C LEU A 14 -15.08 7.01 -2.96
N SER A 15 -14.63 7.97 -3.74
CA SER A 15 -14.46 7.66 -5.17
C SER A 15 -13.47 8.52 -5.94
N LEU A 16 -12.29 8.81 -5.34
CA LEU A 16 -11.22 9.43 -6.15
C LEU A 16 -9.86 9.14 -5.54
N SER A 17 -9.29 7.94 -5.73
CA SER A 17 -7.84 7.78 -5.49
C SER A 17 -7.27 6.40 -5.77
N THR A 18 -7.75 5.61 -6.70
CA THR A 18 -7.22 4.24 -6.85
C THR A 18 -5.96 4.13 -7.71
N THR A 19 -5.57 5.17 -8.45
CA THR A 19 -4.40 5.09 -9.34
C THR A 19 -3.12 5.76 -8.81
N ALA A 20 -3.24 6.69 -7.87
CA ALA A 20 -2.07 7.39 -7.30
C ALA A 20 -1.50 6.67 -6.06
N GLN A 21 -2.31 5.96 -5.30
CA GLN A 21 -1.89 5.28 -4.06
C GLN A 21 -0.73 4.28 -4.23
N PRO A 22 -0.72 3.37 -5.23
CA PRO A 22 0.39 2.43 -5.38
C PRO A 22 1.74 3.12 -5.60
N SER A 23 1.76 4.22 -6.35
CA SER A 23 2.99 4.96 -6.61
C SER A 23 3.47 5.74 -5.39
N LEU A 24 2.54 6.30 -4.59
CA LEU A 24 2.83 7.04 -3.36
C LEU A 24 3.36 6.13 -2.27
N TYR A 25 2.69 4.99 -2.02
CA TYR A 25 3.13 3.99 -1.05
C TYR A 25 4.51 3.46 -1.39
N LYS A 26 4.75 3.17 -2.67
CA LYS A 26 6.05 2.70 -3.12
C LYS A 26 7.16 3.73 -2.89
N LYS A 27 6.90 5.01 -3.16
CA LYS A 27 7.85 6.09 -2.87
C LYS A 27 8.18 6.17 -1.37
N TYR A 28 7.15 6.07 -0.52
CA TYR A 28 7.34 6.06 0.92
C TYR A 28 8.20 4.87 1.38
N ILE A 29 7.90 3.66 0.90
CA ILE A 29 8.67 2.46 1.21
C ILE A 29 10.13 2.64 0.77
N ASP A 30 10.36 3.06 -0.48
CA ASP A 30 11.71 3.25 -1.02
C ASP A 30 12.51 4.30 -0.21
N GLN A 31 11.84 5.29 0.36
CA GLN A 31 12.46 6.35 1.16
C GLN A 31 12.80 5.91 2.58
N TYR A 32 11.94 5.11 3.21
CA TYR A 32 12.01 4.83 4.65
C TYR A 32 12.36 3.39 5.03
N ALA A 33 12.50 2.48 4.06
CA ALA A 33 12.79 1.08 4.33
C ALA A 33 14.09 0.88 5.12
N ASP A 34 15.17 1.54 4.72
CA ASP A 34 16.46 1.44 5.44
C ASP A 34 16.37 1.93 6.88
N MET A 35 15.55 2.95 7.11
CA MET A 35 15.28 3.49 8.45
C MET A 35 14.51 2.48 9.31
N ALA A 36 13.48 1.85 8.75
CA ALA A 36 12.71 0.81 9.44
C ALA A 36 13.59 -0.41 9.77
N VAL A 37 14.44 -0.85 8.84
CA VAL A 37 15.42 -1.93 9.10
C VAL A 37 16.43 -1.53 10.19
N HIS A 38 16.86 -0.27 10.21
CA HIS A 38 17.73 0.23 11.29
C HIS A 38 17.02 0.15 12.66
N GLN A 39 15.74 0.58 12.73
CA GLN A 39 14.96 0.48 13.96
C GLN A 39 14.74 -0.97 14.39
N MET A 40 14.48 -1.87 13.45
CA MET A 40 14.36 -3.31 13.73
C MET A 40 15.61 -3.85 14.40
N LYS A 41 16.79 -3.56 13.85
CA LYS A 41 18.07 -4.01 14.42
C LYS A 41 18.34 -3.43 15.80
N LYS A 42 17.92 -2.19 16.04
CA LYS A 42 18.19 -1.48 17.30
C LYS A 42 17.21 -1.81 18.41
N TYR A 43 15.93 -1.95 18.07
CA TYR A 43 14.84 -2.06 19.05
C TYR A 43 14.09 -3.39 19.04
N GLY A 44 14.30 -4.24 18.04
CA GLY A 44 13.64 -5.54 17.94
C GLY A 44 12.16 -5.45 17.51
N ILE A 45 11.81 -4.46 16.68
CA ILE A 45 10.48 -4.30 16.10
C ILE A 45 10.57 -4.65 14.61
N PRO A 46 9.72 -5.54 14.05
CA PRO A 46 9.78 -5.86 12.63
C PRO A 46 9.79 -4.62 11.73
N ALA A 47 10.68 -4.59 10.75
CA ALA A 47 10.75 -3.49 9.80
C ALA A 47 9.44 -3.35 9.00
N SER A 48 8.81 -4.48 8.66
CA SER A 48 7.51 -4.53 8.01
C SER A 48 6.41 -3.83 8.81
N ILE A 49 6.37 -4.05 10.12
CA ILE A 49 5.42 -3.40 11.04
C ILE A 49 5.69 -1.89 11.09
N THR A 50 6.94 -1.49 11.29
CA THR A 50 7.30 -0.06 11.33
C THR A 50 6.94 0.66 10.02
N LEU A 51 7.21 0.04 8.86
CA LEU A 51 6.85 0.60 7.56
C LEU A 51 5.33 0.69 7.36
N ALA A 52 4.60 -0.38 7.68
CA ALA A 52 3.15 -0.41 7.51
C ALA A 52 2.47 0.63 8.42
N GLN A 53 2.92 0.77 9.67
CA GLN A 53 2.43 1.82 10.57
C GLN A 53 2.74 3.21 10.00
N GLY A 54 3.98 3.47 9.60
CA GLY A 54 4.34 4.75 9.00
C GLY A 54 3.51 5.08 7.75
N LEU A 55 3.24 4.11 6.90
CA LEU A 55 2.38 4.27 5.72
C LEU A 55 0.94 4.66 6.10
N LEU A 56 0.33 3.94 7.03
CA LEU A 56 -1.06 4.14 7.41
C LEU A 56 -1.25 5.43 8.22
N GLU A 57 -0.43 5.64 9.24
CA GLU A 57 -0.56 6.78 10.16
C GLU A 57 -0.23 8.11 9.49
N SER A 58 0.68 8.12 8.52
CA SER A 58 1.10 9.35 7.83
C SER A 58 0.39 9.59 6.49
N GLY A 59 -0.50 8.69 6.06
CA GLY A 59 -1.02 8.70 4.69
C GLY A 59 0.11 8.64 3.66
N ALA A 60 1.06 7.71 3.86
CA ALA A 60 2.28 7.60 3.06
C ALA A 60 3.10 8.91 3.03
N GLY A 61 3.19 9.59 4.16
CA GLY A 61 3.97 10.82 4.31
C GLY A 61 3.28 12.09 3.83
N THR A 62 2.02 12.02 3.43
CA THR A 62 1.29 13.20 2.91
C THR A 62 0.47 13.94 3.94
N SER A 63 0.26 13.36 5.12
CA SER A 63 -0.48 14.02 6.18
C SER A 63 0.22 15.31 6.64
N ARG A 64 -0.54 16.26 7.18
CA ARG A 64 0.02 17.50 7.73
C ARG A 64 1.05 17.22 8.83
N LEU A 65 0.77 16.26 9.71
CA LEU A 65 1.70 15.83 10.77
C LEU A 65 3.03 15.32 10.21
N ALA A 66 3.01 14.56 9.13
CA ALA A 66 4.22 14.05 8.51
C ALA A 66 5.01 15.15 7.77
N ARG A 67 4.32 16.03 7.03
CA ARG A 67 4.98 17.05 6.19
C ARG A 67 5.53 18.22 6.99
N GLU A 68 4.77 18.72 7.95
CA GLU A 68 5.14 19.91 8.72
C GLU A 68 5.82 19.56 10.05
N GLY A 69 5.39 18.45 10.66
CA GLY A 69 5.89 18.01 11.97
C GLY A 69 6.86 16.84 11.92
N ASN A 70 7.19 16.29 10.75
CA ASN A 70 7.97 15.05 10.61
C ASN A 70 7.43 13.90 11.49
N ASN A 71 6.17 13.95 11.91
CA ASN A 71 5.55 12.97 12.76
C ASN A 71 4.81 11.92 11.93
N HIS A 72 5.51 10.83 11.62
CA HIS A 72 5.03 9.76 10.74
C HIS A 72 4.11 8.74 11.44
N PHE A 73 3.98 8.81 12.75
CA PHE A 73 3.25 7.81 13.55
C PHE A 73 2.14 8.42 14.40
N GLY A 74 1.83 9.70 14.21
CA GLY A 74 0.78 10.37 14.98
C GLY A 74 1.02 10.36 16.50
N ILE A 75 2.27 10.48 16.94
CA ILE A 75 2.56 10.42 18.38
C ILE A 75 2.13 11.72 19.05
N LYS A 76 1.18 11.61 19.98
CA LYS A 76 0.68 12.72 20.80
C LYS A 76 1.69 13.08 21.89
N CYS A 77 1.66 14.34 22.32
CA CYS A 77 2.46 14.77 23.46
C CYS A 77 1.94 14.10 24.74
N GLY A 78 2.79 13.34 25.40
CA GLY A 78 2.53 12.77 26.72
C GLY A 78 3.29 13.54 27.80
N GLY A 79 2.98 13.28 29.07
CA GLY A 79 3.39 14.08 30.22
C GLY A 79 4.88 14.40 30.42
N ARG A 80 5.79 13.82 29.64
CA ARG A 80 7.25 14.11 29.66
C ARG A 80 7.79 14.72 28.38
N TRP A 81 6.91 15.08 27.41
CA TRP A 81 7.36 15.70 26.18
C TRP A 81 7.59 17.20 26.38
N ASN A 82 8.85 17.63 26.28
CA ASN A 82 9.26 19.03 26.39
C ASN A 82 9.69 19.64 25.05
N GLY A 83 9.53 18.87 23.95
CA GLY A 83 9.87 19.33 22.60
C GLY A 83 8.76 20.14 21.95
N PRO A 84 8.99 20.63 20.73
CA PRO A 84 7.99 21.35 19.95
C PRO A 84 6.78 20.47 19.63
N TYR A 85 5.62 21.12 19.48
CA TYR A 85 4.37 20.45 19.14
C TYR A 85 3.56 21.26 18.15
N MET A 86 2.63 20.60 17.49
CA MET A 86 1.60 21.23 16.68
C MET A 86 0.21 20.78 17.13
N LEU A 87 -0.77 21.66 16.93
CA LEU A 87 -2.17 21.38 17.23
C LEU A 87 -2.83 20.79 15.99
N VAL A 88 -3.46 19.63 16.16
CA VAL A 88 -4.24 18.96 15.11
C VAL A 88 -5.54 18.45 15.73
N THR A 89 -6.65 18.58 15.02
CA THR A 89 -7.91 17.95 15.39
C THR A 89 -7.88 16.48 14.96
N ASP A 90 -8.04 15.58 15.92
CA ASP A 90 -8.08 14.14 15.72
C ASP A 90 -9.30 13.59 16.49
N ASP A 91 -9.13 12.81 17.54
CA ASP A 91 -10.24 12.36 18.41
C ASP A 91 -10.91 13.53 19.17
N ALA A 92 -10.12 14.57 19.46
CA ALA A 92 -10.59 15.82 20.08
C ALA A 92 -10.01 17.04 19.35
N PRO A 93 -10.66 18.22 19.48
CA PRO A 93 -10.12 19.47 18.94
C PRO A 93 -8.79 19.85 19.60
N ASN A 94 -7.88 20.38 18.80
CA ASN A 94 -6.61 20.98 19.29
C ASN A 94 -5.73 20.03 20.11
N GLU A 95 -5.65 18.77 19.76
CA GLU A 95 -4.74 17.83 20.41
C GLU A 95 -3.29 18.13 20.04
N LYS A 96 -2.39 17.98 21.03
CA LYS A 96 -0.97 18.25 20.87
C LYS A 96 -0.24 17.03 20.33
N PHE A 97 0.36 17.17 19.16
CA PHE A 97 1.19 16.16 18.53
C PHE A 97 2.66 16.60 18.52
N ARG A 98 3.56 15.66 18.74
CA ARG A 98 5.00 15.91 18.73
C ARG A 98 5.46 16.39 17.36
N VAL A 99 6.43 17.32 17.35
CA VAL A 99 7.13 17.78 16.16
C VAL A 99 8.59 17.38 16.27
N TYR A 100 9.15 16.85 15.20
CA TYR A 100 10.51 16.36 15.13
C TYR A 100 11.32 17.17 14.11
N LYS A 101 12.64 17.20 14.25
CA LYS A 101 13.53 17.87 13.29
C LYS A 101 13.56 17.16 11.92
N ASN A 102 13.36 15.84 11.93
CA ASN A 102 13.37 15.00 10.75
C ASN A 102 12.63 13.67 11.02
N ALA A 103 12.36 12.93 9.95
CA ALA A 103 11.69 11.64 10.03
C ALA A 103 12.46 10.61 10.89
N LYS A 104 13.81 10.68 10.93
CA LYS A 104 14.62 9.75 11.74
C LYS A 104 14.29 9.86 13.23
N GLU A 105 14.08 11.07 13.74
CA GLU A 105 13.69 11.27 15.15
C GLU A 105 12.28 10.69 15.41
N SER A 106 11.35 10.84 14.47
CA SER A 106 10.02 10.24 14.58
C SER A 106 10.06 8.72 14.63
N TYR A 107 10.86 8.09 13.77
CA TYR A 107 11.05 6.64 13.76
C TYR A 107 11.71 6.13 15.04
N GLU A 108 12.69 6.86 15.52
CA GLU A 108 13.38 6.55 16.77
C GLU A 108 12.44 6.64 17.97
N ASP A 109 11.66 7.71 18.05
CA ASP A 109 10.71 7.94 19.15
C ASP A 109 9.55 6.92 19.12
N HIS A 110 9.04 6.58 17.95
CA HIS A 110 8.08 5.49 17.79
C HIS A 110 8.63 4.16 18.32
N SER A 111 9.87 3.83 17.97
CA SER A 111 10.50 2.60 18.43
C SER A 111 10.65 2.58 19.96
N LYS A 112 11.05 3.70 20.55
CA LYS A 112 11.13 3.87 22.01
C LYS A 112 9.74 3.81 22.66
N PHE A 113 8.73 4.39 22.04
CA PHE A 113 7.35 4.34 22.53
C PHE A 113 6.84 2.90 22.64
N LEU A 114 7.09 2.06 21.63
CA LEU A 114 6.71 0.65 21.69
C LEU A 114 7.60 -0.11 22.69
N LYS A 115 8.92 0.08 22.66
CA LYS A 115 9.87 -0.66 23.51
C LYS A 115 9.67 -0.41 25.00
N ASN A 116 9.35 0.82 25.38
CA ASN A 116 9.21 1.23 26.77
C ASN A 116 7.76 1.13 27.29
N GLY A 117 6.80 0.92 26.40
CA GLY A 117 5.41 0.82 26.78
C GLY A 117 5.06 -0.55 27.36
N ARG A 118 4.76 -0.62 28.66
CA ARG A 118 4.43 -1.89 29.35
C ARG A 118 3.38 -2.73 28.62
N ARG A 119 2.38 -2.10 28.04
CA ARG A 119 1.29 -2.77 27.30
C ARG A 119 1.76 -3.46 26.03
N TYR A 120 2.93 -3.12 25.51
CA TYR A 120 3.54 -3.71 24.32
C TYR A 120 4.62 -4.74 24.65
N ALA A 121 5.00 -4.95 25.91
CA ALA A 121 6.12 -5.77 26.30
C ALA A 121 6.04 -7.20 25.72
N PHE A 122 4.85 -7.81 25.72
CA PHE A 122 4.62 -9.17 25.22
C PHE A 122 4.88 -9.30 23.70
N LEU A 123 4.87 -8.21 22.94
CA LEU A 123 5.18 -8.25 21.51
C LEU A 123 6.65 -8.65 21.27
N PHE A 124 7.53 -8.33 22.18
CA PHE A 124 8.95 -8.60 22.06
C PHE A 124 9.33 -10.07 22.32
N ASP A 125 8.37 -10.89 22.73
CA ASP A 125 8.48 -12.35 22.80
C ASP A 125 8.19 -13.01 21.43
N LEU A 126 7.61 -12.26 20.49
CA LEU A 126 7.32 -12.73 19.14
C LEU A 126 8.58 -12.67 18.27
N ARG A 127 8.63 -13.60 17.30
CA ARG A 127 9.70 -13.54 16.27
C ARG A 127 9.56 -12.30 15.43
N LEU A 128 10.68 -11.72 14.99
CA LEU A 128 10.69 -10.58 14.08
C LEU A 128 9.99 -10.87 12.74
N THR A 129 9.94 -12.12 12.33
CA THR A 129 9.26 -12.55 11.11
C THR A 129 7.76 -12.83 11.28
N ASP A 130 7.26 -12.76 12.52
CA ASP A 130 5.83 -12.95 12.83
C ASP A 130 5.07 -11.63 12.79
N TYR A 131 5.05 -10.97 11.63
CA TYR A 131 4.33 -9.71 11.46
C TYR A 131 2.82 -9.84 11.73
N LYS A 132 2.20 -11.03 11.55
CA LYS A 132 0.78 -11.25 11.85
C LYS A 132 0.52 -11.23 13.35
N GLY A 133 1.37 -11.89 14.12
CA GLY A 133 1.35 -11.84 15.57
C GLY A 133 1.58 -10.43 16.09
N TRP A 134 2.54 -9.70 15.53
CA TRP A 134 2.80 -8.30 15.86
C TRP A 134 1.60 -7.39 15.56
N ALA A 135 0.99 -7.49 14.36
CA ALA A 135 -0.16 -6.67 13.99
C ALA A 135 -1.37 -6.91 14.93
N SER A 136 -1.66 -8.19 15.19
CA SER A 136 -2.74 -8.58 16.12
C SER A 136 -2.47 -8.12 17.55
N GLY A 137 -1.22 -8.26 17.98
CA GLY A 137 -0.77 -7.85 19.30
C GLY A 137 -0.81 -6.33 19.50
N LEU A 138 -0.43 -5.53 18.51
CA LEU A 138 -0.57 -4.07 18.54
C LEU A 138 -2.03 -3.65 18.71
N LYS A 139 -2.95 -4.29 17.99
CA LYS A 139 -4.39 -4.05 18.16
C LYS A 139 -4.87 -4.43 19.57
N LYS A 140 -4.47 -5.62 20.06
CA LYS A 140 -4.79 -6.08 21.41
C LYS A 140 -4.26 -5.14 22.49
N ALA A 141 -3.06 -4.58 22.29
CA ALA A 141 -2.44 -3.61 23.21
C ALA A 141 -3.08 -2.21 23.13
N GLY A 142 -4.06 -2.01 22.24
CA GLY A 142 -4.74 -0.72 22.09
C GLY A 142 -3.87 0.36 21.44
N TYR A 143 -3.05 -0.01 20.44
CA TYR A 143 -2.30 0.97 19.66
C TYR A 143 -3.24 1.89 18.87
N ALA A 144 -4.29 1.33 18.30
CA ALA A 144 -5.33 2.05 17.57
C ALA A 144 -6.73 1.58 17.98
N THR A 145 -7.70 2.49 17.93
CA THR A 145 -9.12 2.22 18.24
C THR A 145 -9.81 1.43 17.13
N ASN A 146 -9.41 1.65 15.88
CA ASN A 146 -9.99 1.01 14.70
C ASN A 146 -9.98 -0.53 14.83
N PRO A 147 -11.15 -1.22 14.77
CA PRO A 147 -11.22 -2.67 14.89
C PRO A 147 -10.48 -3.41 13.75
N ARG A 148 -10.36 -2.81 12.59
CA ARG A 148 -9.66 -3.39 11.43
C ARG A 148 -8.16 -3.10 11.39
N TYR A 149 -7.60 -2.45 12.40
CA TYR A 149 -6.20 -2.01 12.38
C TYR A 149 -5.21 -3.13 12.06
N ALA A 150 -5.32 -4.27 12.73
CA ALA A 150 -4.45 -5.42 12.47
C ALA A 150 -4.56 -5.92 11.02
N ILE A 151 -5.78 -5.98 10.50
CA ILE A 151 -6.05 -6.40 9.11
C ILE A 151 -5.40 -5.41 8.15
N SER A 152 -5.56 -4.11 8.36
CA SER A 152 -4.97 -3.07 7.51
C SER A 152 -3.44 -3.13 7.47
N LEU A 153 -2.79 -3.40 8.62
CA LEU A 153 -1.35 -3.61 8.68
C LEU A 153 -0.94 -4.83 7.83
N ILE A 154 -1.62 -5.97 8.02
CA ILE A 154 -1.32 -7.21 7.30
C ILE A 154 -1.53 -7.02 5.80
N GLU A 155 -2.63 -6.41 5.38
CA GLU A 155 -2.92 -6.13 3.96
C GLU A 155 -1.82 -5.28 3.29
N VAL A 156 -1.34 -4.25 3.98
CA VAL A 156 -0.25 -3.40 3.49
C VAL A 156 1.05 -4.18 3.43
N ILE A 157 1.38 -4.96 4.46
CA ILE A 157 2.60 -5.77 4.51
C ILE A 157 2.62 -6.79 3.38
N GLU A 158 1.52 -7.50 3.16
CA GLU A 158 1.41 -8.53 2.10
C GLU A 158 1.37 -7.91 0.71
N ARG A 159 0.62 -6.81 0.51
CA ARG A 159 0.51 -6.12 -0.78
C ARG A 159 1.84 -5.59 -1.32
N TYR A 160 2.71 -5.14 -0.43
CA TYR A 160 4.00 -4.53 -0.79
C TYR A 160 5.21 -5.38 -0.41
N ASP A 161 5.00 -6.65 -0.03
CA ASP A 161 6.03 -7.60 0.38
C ASP A 161 6.95 -7.04 1.48
N LEU A 162 6.40 -6.24 2.42
CA LEU A 162 7.20 -5.58 3.44
C LEU A 162 7.88 -6.56 4.39
N HIS A 163 7.35 -7.77 4.55
CA HIS A 163 7.93 -8.84 5.36
C HIS A 163 9.32 -9.28 4.89
N GLU A 164 9.69 -8.99 3.65
CA GLU A 164 11.04 -9.26 3.15
C GLU A 164 12.10 -8.41 3.87
N TYR A 165 11.73 -7.22 4.37
CA TYR A 165 12.61 -6.36 5.15
C TYR A 165 12.95 -6.94 6.52
N ASP A 166 12.12 -7.83 7.08
CA ASP A 166 12.34 -8.48 8.37
C ASP A 166 13.48 -9.51 8.34
N LYS A 167 13.87 -9.98 7.15
CA LYS A 167 15.00 -10.90 6.95
C LYS A 167 16.37 -10.23 7.10
N GLY A 168 16.42 -8.93 7.32
CA GLY A 168 17.66 -8.17 7.51
C GLY A 168 18.58 -8.08 6.30
N LYS A 169 18.18 -8.59 5.14
CA LYS A 169 18.96 -8.64 3.89
C LYS A 169 18.63 -7.43 3.01
N HIS A 170 19.09 -6.24 3.35
CA HIS A 170 18.72 -5.02 2.61
C HIS A 170 19.81 -4.40 1.74
N ARG A 171 20.93 -5.09 1.48
CA ARG A 171 22.03 -4.47 0.72
C ARG A 171 21.86 -4.44 -0.80
N HIS A 172 20.88 -5.15 -1.38
CA HIS A 172 20.85 -5.35 -2.85
C HIS A 172 19.51 -5.11 -3.54
N HIS A 173 18.48 -4.62 -2.85
CA HIS A 173 17.18 -4.47 -3.52
C HIS A 173 17.17 -3.41 -4.63
N LYS A 174 18.01 -2.38 -4.55
CA LYS A 174 18.19 -1.40 -5.66
C LYS A 174 18.93 -2.01 -6.85
N GLU A 175 19.97 -2.79 -6.61
CA GLU A 175 20.75 -3.39 -7.69
C GLU A 175 20.09 -4.65 -8.28
N GLU A 176 19.47 -5.49 -7.45
CA GLU A 176 18.72 -6.65 -7.94
C GLU A 176 17.41 -6.25 -8.60
N LYS A 177 16.68 -5.26 -8.09
CA LYS A 177 15.53 -4.69 -8.83
C LYS A 177 15.96 -4.08 -10.16
N HIS A 178 17.11 -3.43 -10.25
CA HIS A 178 17.64 -2.95 -11.53
C HIS A 178 18.05 -4.09 -12.46
N LYS A 179 18.69 -5.14 -11.93
CA LYS A 179 19.06 -6.34 -12.70
C LYS A 179 17.84 -7.20 -13.05
N GLN A 180 16.89 -7.38 -12.13
CA GLN A 180 15.63 -8.09 -12.39
C GLN A 180 14.67 -7.27 -13.27
N ALA A 181 14.61 -5.96 -13.12
CA ALA A 181 13.86 -5.09 -14.03
C ALA A 181 14.48 -5.07 -15.43
N LYS A 182 15.81 -5.19 -15.55
CA LYS A 182 16.50 -5.34 -16.83
C LYS A 182 16.26 -6.74 -17.43
N LYS A 183 16.23 -7.79 -16.59
CA LYS A 183 15.93 -9.17 -17.01
C LYS A 183 14.41 -9.39 -17.25
N ARG A 184 13.52 -8.72 -16.48
CA ARG A 184 12.06 -8.68 -16.73
C ARG A 184 11.69 -7.90 -17.99
N LYS A 185 12.51 -6.92 -18.39
CA LYS A 185 12.30 -6.23 -19.69
C LYS A 185 12.40 -7.16 -20.90
N GLU A 186 12.94 -8.36 -20.74
CA GLU A 186 13.15 -9.31 -21.85
C GLU A 186 12.20 -10.51 -21.84
N ARG A 187 11.42 -10.73 -20.79
CA ARG A 187 10.53 -11.88 -20.70
C ARG A 187 9.12 -11.46 -20.38
N PHE A 188 8.21 -11.75 -21.30
CA PHE A 188 6.78 -11.65 -21.07
C PHE A 188 6.37 -12.74 -20.05
N ASP A 189 6.00 -12.35 -18.85
CA ASP A 189 5.86 -13.24 -17.69
C ASP A 189 4.40 -13.54 -17.33
N ARG A 190 3.49 -13.36 -18.31
CA ARG A 190 2.06 -13.60 -18.10
C ARG A 190 1.54 -14.68 -19.01
N PRO A 191 0.61 -15.52 -18.52
CA PRO A 191 -0.09 -16.45 -19.38
C PRO A 191 -0.87 -15.68 -20.45
N ILE A 192 -0.59 -16.03 -21.70
CA ILE A 192 -1.42 -15.61 -22.84
C ILE A 192 -2.34 -16.77 -23.15
N TYR A 193 -3.62 -16.46 -23.16
CA TYR A 193 -4.65 -17.41 -23.47
C TYR A 193 -5.06 -17.27 -24.94
N ARG A 194 -5.71 -18.30 -25.48
CA ARG A 194 -6.25 -18.28 -26.84
C ARG A 194 -7.72 -18.66 -26.81
N CYS A 195 -8.55 -17.80 -27.37
CA CYS A 195 -9.98 -18.05 -27.57
C CYS A 195 -10.39 -17.58 -28.97
N ASN A 196 -11.13 -18.40 -29.69
CA ASN A 196 -11.64 -18.06 -31.05
C ASN A 196 -10.54 -17.58 -32.02
N GLY A 197 -9.36 -18.17 -31.93
CA GLY A 197 -8.23 -17.77 -32.78
C GLY A 197 -7.55 -16.44 -32.38
N GLN A 198 -8.04 -15.77 -31.33
CA GLN A 198 -7.45 -14.55 -30.78
C GLN A 198 -6.68 -14.86 -29.50
N TYR A 199 -5.59 -14.13 -29.32
CA TYR A 199 -4.84 -14.16 -28.07
C TYR A 199 -5.34 -13.07 -27.14
N TYR A 200 -5.40 -13.37 -25.85
CA TYR A 200 -5.78 -12.42 -24.81
C TYR A 200 -5.00 -12.66 -23.52
N LEU A 201 -4.99 -11.66 -22.66
CA LEU A 201 -4.51 -11.77 -21.29
C LEU A 201 -5.60 -11.31 -20.32
N VAL A 202 -5.47 -11.75 -19.07
CA VAL A 202 -6.32 -11.30 -17.97
C VAL A 202 -5.64 -10.14 -17.26
N VAL A 203 -6.39 -9.09 -17.02
CA VAL A 203 -5.92 -7.88 -16.33
C VAL A 203 -5.69 -8.16 -14.85
N HIS A 204 -4.54 -7.74 -14.34
CA HIS A 204 -4.21 -7.78 -12.92
C HIS A 204 -4.35 -6.40 -12.30
N ALA A 205 -4.38 -6.34 -10.96
CA ALA A 205 -4.42 -5.09 -10.22
C ALA A 205 -3.21 -4.20 -10.57
N GLY A 206 -3.48 -2.95 -10.96
CA GLY A 206 -2.45 -1.98 -11.36
C GLY A 206 -2.11 -1.96 -12.86
N ASP A 207 -2.79 -2.79 -13.68
CA ASP A 207 -2.67 -2.71 -15.13
C ASP A 207 -3.41 -1.51 -15.70
N SER A 208 -2.87 -1.02 -16.82
CA SER A 208 -3.51 -0.04 -17.68
C SER A 208 -3.19 -0.38 -19.13
N TYR A 209 -3.94 0.17 -20.08
CA TYR A 209 -3.62 0.03 -21.51
C TYR A 209 -2.18 0.49 -21.80
N THR A 210 -1.72 1.58 -21.17
CA THR A 210 -0.34 2.06 -21.28
C THR A 210 0.69 1.05 -20.76
N SER A 211 0.44 0.45 -19.59
CA SER A 211 1.37 -0.52 -19.01
C SER A 211 1.42 -1.83 -19.79
N LEU A 212 0.25 -2.30 -20.25
CA LEU A 212 0.13 -3.50 -21.07
C LEU A 212 0.76 -3.31 -22.45
N ALA A 213 0.50 -2.18 -23.12
CA ALA A 213 1.10 -1.86 -24.41
C ALA A 213 2.63 -1.83 -24.35
N ARG A 214 3.19 -1.21 -23.30
CA ARG A 214 4.64 -1.20 -23.05
C ARG A 214 5.19 -2.62 -22.84
N MET A 215 4.49 -3.44 -22.08
CA MET A 215 4.88 -4.83 -21.79
C MET A 215 4.83 -5.70 -23.04
N LEU A 216 3.84 -5.49 -23.90
CA LEU A 216 3.63 -6.22 -25.14
C LEU A 216 4.49 -5.69 -26.30
N LYS A 217 5.18 -4.57 -26.10
CA LYS A 217 5.90 -3.82 -27.16
C LYS A 217 4.98 -3.41 -28.31
N GLU A 218 3.71 -3.08 -27.97
CA GLU A 218 2.71 -2.61 -28.90
C GLU A 218 2.38 -1.13 -28.62
N LYS A 219 1.72 -0.44 -29.55
CA LYS A 219 1.19 0.91 -29.35
C LYS A 219 -0.10 0.86 -28.54
N GLU A 220 -0.27 1.79 -27.60
CA GLU A 220 -1.47 1.84 -26.76
C GLU A 220 -2.73 2.01 -27.58
N GLU A 221 -2.68 2.85 -28.62
CA GLU A 221 -3.81 3.13 -29.50
C GLU A 221 -4.28 1.83 -30.21
N LYS A 222 -3.35 1.00 -30.68
CA LYS A 222 -3.66 -0.30 -31.28
C LYS A 222 -4.26 -1.27 -30.29
N LEU A 223 -3.70 -1.32 -29.06
CA LEU A 223 -4.23 -2.20 -28.04
C LEU A 223 -5.64 -1.80 -27.64
N ARG A 224 -5.94 -0.49 -27.60
CA ARG A 224 -7.29 0.02 -27.40
C ARG A 224 -8.21 -0.30 -28.58
N GLU A 225 -7.75 -0.13 -29.82
CA GLU A 225 -8.50 -0.49 -31.03
C GLU A 225 -8.92 -1.97 -31.02
N TYR A 226 -8.01 -2.89 -30.62
CA TYR A 226 -8.32 -4.31 -30.54
C TYR A 226 -9.42 -4.64 -29.52
N ASN A 227 -9.64 -3.76 -28.56
CA ASN A 227 -10.56 -3.95 -27.43
C ASN A 227 -11.77 -3.01 -27.47
N ASP A 228 -11.96 -2.25 -28.54
CA ASP A 228 -13.00 -1.21 -28.67
C ASP A 228 -12.99 -0.23 -27.49
N ALA A 229 -11.81 0.05 -26.93
CA ALA A 229 -11.64 0.84 -25.72
C ALA A 229 -11.51 2.33 -26.04
N LEU A 230 -12.31 3.14 -25.37
CA LEU A 230 -12.29 4.60 -25.52
C LEU A 230 -11.01 5.19 -24.86
N PRO A 231 -10.56 6.37 -25.35
CA PRO A 231 -9.53 7.14 -24.65
C PRO A 231 -9.94 7.39 -23.18
N GLY A 232 -9.02 7.11 -22.26
CA GLY A 232 -9.30 7.28 -20.82
C GLY A 232 -10.05 6.12 -20.16
N GLN A 233 -10.51 5.12 -20.89
CA GLN A 233 -11.12 3.94 -20.30
C GLN A 233 -10.10 3.17 -19.46
N TYR A 234 -10.51 2.81 -18.23
CA TYR A 234 -9.70 2.04 -17.29
C TYR A 234 -9.93 0.55 -17.40
N LEU A 235 -8.95 -0.22 -16.96
CA LEU A 235 -9.01 -1.67 -16.84
C LEU A 235 -9.20 -2.06 -15.37
N HIS A 236 -10.02 -3.09 -15.14
CA HIS A 236 -10.23 -3.66 -13.81
C HIS A 236 -9.59 -5.05 -13.73
N PRO A 237 -9.14 -5.48 -12.55
CA PRO A 237 -8.65 -6.83 -12.35
C PRO A 237 -9.70 -7.85 -12.78
N GLY A 238 -9.28 -8.81 -13.61
CA GLY A 238 -10.18 -9.82 -14.20
C GLY A 238 -10.70 -9.48 -15.58
N ASP A 239 -10.58 -8.23 -16.05
CA ASP A 239 -10.91 -7.88 -17.43
C ASP A 239 -10.04 -8.67 -18.42
N VAL A 240 -10.57 -8.88 -19.61
CA VAL A 240 -9.88 -9.54 -20.72
C VAL A 240 -9.39 -8.49 -21.71
N VAL A 241 -8.10 -8.50 -22.03
CA VAL A 241 -7.52 -7.64 -23.06
C VAL A 241 -7.03 -8.50 -24.23
N TYR A 242 -7.64 -8.32 -25.39
CA TYR A 242 -7.25 -8.98 -26.64
C TYR A 242 -5.99 -8.35 -27.22
N LEU A 243 -5.11 -9.20 -27.76
CA LEU A 243 -3.79 -8.82 -28.27
C LEU A 243 -3.75 -8.72 -29.80
N GLY A 244 -4.89 -8.75 -30.46
CA GLY A 244 -4.99 -8.69 -31.90
C GLY A 244 -6.37 -8.27 -32.37
N LYS A 245 -6.50 -7.99 -33.69
CA LYS A 245 -7.75 -7.52 -34.28
C LYS A 245 -8.91 -8.49 -34.02
N LYS A 246 -10.05 -7.91 -33.66
CA LYS A 246 -11.31 -8.63 -33.42
C LYS A 246 -11.72 -9.44 -34.63
N GLN A 247 -12.06 -10.70 -34.44
CA GLN A 247 -12.61 -11.52 -35.53
C GLN A 247 -14.10 -11.24 -35.72
N LYS A 248 -14.53 -11.08 -36.96
CA LYS A 248 -15.92 -10.76 -37.30
C LYS A 248 -16.94 -11.88 -36.99
N LYS A 249 -16.49 -13.11 -36.68
CA LYS A 249 -17.36 -14.24 -36.33
C LYS A 249 -16.81 -14.97 -35.09
N ALA A 250 -17.70 -15.26 -34.14
CA ALA A 250 -17.39 -16.16 -33.03
C ALA A 250 -17.09 -17.56 -33.59
N ALA A 251 -16.03 -18.20 -33.09
CA ALA A 251 -15.72 -19.57 -33.54
C ALA A 251 -16.83 -20.52 -33.10
N LYS A 252 -17.05 -21.53 -33.93
CA LYS A 252 -18.08 -22.57 -33.69
C LYS A 252 -17.92 -23.29 -32.33
N GLU A 253 -16.77 -23.29 -31.75
CA GLU A 253 -16.46 -23.94 -30.45
C GLU A 253 -17.13 -23.30 -29.24
N LEU A 254 -17.39 -21.98 -29.25
CA LEU A 254 -18.12 -21.31 -28.14
C LEU A 254 -19.61 -21.71 -28.08
N LYS A 255 -20.20 -22.10 -29.19
CA LYS A 255 -21.62 -22.56 -29.22
C LYS A 255 -21.83 -23.92 -28.53
N ARG A 256 -20.76 -24.69 -28.27
CA ARG A 256 -20.85 -26.01 -27.62
C ARG A 256 -20.79 -25.96 -26.10
N ASN A 257 -20.22 -24.93 -25.52
CA ASN A 257 -19.93 -24.87 -24.04
C ASN A 257 -20.89 -23.96 -23.25
N TYR A 258 -21.73 -23.22 -23.92
CA TYR A 258 -22.77 -22.41 -23.27
C TYR A 258 -24.10 -22.73 -23.94
N HIS A 259 -24.88 -23.64 -23.32
CA HIS A 259 -26.31 -23.72 -23.58
C HIS A 259 -26.96 -22.45 -23.04
N ILE A 260 -27.24 -21.50 -23.89
CA ILE A 260 -28.23 -20.45 -23.69
C ILE A 260 -29.47 -20.88 -24.44
#